data_bd720fdc18a2677f402a1de26087f37f
#
_entry.id   bd720fdc18a2677f402a1de26087f37f
#
_cell.length_a   1.000
_cell.length_b   1.000
_cell.length_c   1.000
_cell.angle_alpha   90.00
_cell.angle_beta   90.00
_cell.angle_gamma   90.00
#
_symmetry.space_group_name_H-M   'P 1'
#
loop_
_entity.id
_entity.type
_entity.pdbx_description
1 polymer ?
#
loop_
_entity_poly.entity_id
_entity_poly.type
_entity_poly.pdbx_seq_one_letter_code
_entity_poly.pdbx_strand_id
1 'polypeptide(L)'
;MERRTFAEVFVEDSAENHVRRSGKGEYKNLKLISWNVNGLRACMGKNFLEVFRNFDADFFCLQETKLQEGQISLELPGYEQYWNYAEKKGYSGTAVLTRRTPESVFLGIGVEEHDREGRVITLEYPDFYLVTVYTPNAQRELTRLDYRMQWEDAFRDYLTGLAEKKGVIVCGDLNVAHREIDLKNPKTNRNNAGFTDQERDKMTRLLDSGFVDSYRWFYPDTEGAYSWWSYQFRARERNTGWRIDYFLVSESLRERMEGAGIHSQILGSDHCPVELVMNI
;
A
#
# COMPACT_ATOMS: atom_id res chain seq x y z
N MET A 1 -1.98 18.26 -28.54
CA MET A 1 -1.84 17.81 -27.15
C MET A 1 -0.71 16.81 -27.15
N GLU A 2 0.51 17.31 -26.95
CA GLU A 2 1.72 16.48 -26.93
C GLU A 2 1.69 15.57 -25.70
N ARG A 3 1.93 14.29 -25.94
CA ARG A 3 2.09 13.32 -24.83
C ARG A 3 3.47 13.54 -24.23
N ARG A 4 3.54 14.06 -23.00
CA ARG A 4 4.79 14.12 -22.23
C ARG A 4 5.35 12.70 -22.11
N THR A 5 6.65 12.54 -22.27
CA THR A 5 7.33 11.26 -22.10
C THR A 5 7.43 10.92 -20.62
N PHE A 6 7.54 9.63 -20.30
CA PHE A 6 7.63 9.12 -18.92
C PHE A 6 8.79 9.76 -18.14
N ALA A 7 9.89 10.12 -18.80
CA ALA A 7 11.03 10.81 -18.22
C ALA A 7 10.70 12.25 -17.74
N GLU A 8 9.77 12.95 -18.39
CA GLU A 8 9.39 14.33 -18.02
C GLU A 8 8.53 14.38 -16.76
N VAL A 9 7.83 13.28 -16.42
CA VAL A 9 6.98 13.19 -15.23
C VAL A 9 7.81 13.05 -13.95
N PHE A 10 9.01 12.45 -14.03
CA PHE A 10 9.90 12.27 -12.87
C PHE A 10 10.87 13.44 -12.63
N VAL A 11 11.03 14.36 -13.58
CA VAL A 11 12.02 15.47 -13.49
C VAL A 11 11.47 16.67 -12.69
N GLU A 12 10.16 16.86 -12.59
CA GLU A 12 9.59 18.00 -11.86
C GLU A 12 9.58 17.83 -10.33
N ASP A 13 9.77 16.61 -9.78
CA ASP A 13 9.75 16.34 -8.33
C ASP A 13 11.14 16.09 -7.69
N SER A 14 12.23 16.22 -8.47
CA SER A 14 13.58 15.91 -7.99
C SER A 14 14.45 17.13 -7.62
N ALA A 15 13.86 18.28 -7.34
CA ALA A 15 14.62 19.44 -6.90
C ALA A 15 14.74 19.49 -5.38
N GLU A 16 16.01 19.38 -4.93
CA GLU A 16 16.56 19.66 -3.60
C GLU A 16 16.66 18.51 -2.58
N ASN A 17 17.56 17.56 -2.87
CA ASN A 17 18.18 16.77 -1.84
C ASN A 17 19.21 17.60 -1.05
N HIS A 18 18.77 18.27 0.02
CA HIS A 18 19.70 18.87 0.99
C HIS A 18 20.13 17.83 2.03
N VAL A 19 21.31 17.28 1.82
CA VAL A 19 22.01 16.44 2.82
C VAL A 19 22.40 17.32 4.02
N ARG A 20 21.67 17.24 5.12
CA ARG A 20 22.14 17.75 6.42
C ARG A 20 22.96 16.65 7.11
N ARG A 21 24.27 16.83 7.15
CA ARG A 21 25.19 16.02 7.97
C ARG A 21 25.03 16.42 9.44
N SER A 22 24.53 15.51 10.27
CA SER A 22 24.72 15.55 11.72
C SER A 22 25.36 14.24 12.16
N GLY A 23 26.51 14.34 12.83
CA GLY A 23 27.27 13.17 13.27
C GLY A 23 26.58 12.41 14.40
N LYS A 24 25.97 11.28 14.02
CA LYS A 24 25.65 10.07 14.77
C LYS A 24 24.88 9.18 13.78
N GLY A 25 25.47 8.09 13.30
CA GLY A 25 24.87 7.08 12.42
C GLY A 25 24.24 7.67 11.15
N GLU A 26 24.74 7.34 9.97
CA GLU A 26 24.10 7.77 8.72
C GLU A 26 22.70 7.13 8.62
N TYR A 27 21.68 7.87 9.01
CA TYR A 27 20.29 7.52 8.67
C TYR A 27 20.13 7.69 7.16
N LYS A 28 19.84 6.61 6.45
CA LYS A 28 19.51 6.68 5.04
C LYS A 28 18.00 6.89 4.89
N ASN A 29 17.60 7.85 4.07
CA ASN A 29 16.22 7.96 3.65
C ASN A 29 15.80 6.66 2.94
N LEU A 30 14.84 5.95 3.51
CA LEU A 30 14.23 4.78 2.91
C LEU A 30 13.06 5.19 2.05
N LYS A 31 13.08 4.78 0.80
CA LYS A 31 11.94 4.93 -0.10
C LYS A 31 11.14 3.64 -0.16
N LEU A 32 9.87 3.73 0.19
CA LEU A 32 8.91 2.63 0.17
C LEU A 32 7.79 2.93 -0.84
N ILE A 33 7.51 1.96 -1.71
CA ILE A 33 6.42 2.04 -2.68
C ILE A 33 5.44 0.90 -2.41
N SER A 34 4.15 1.20 -2.51
CA SER A 34 3.08 0.20 -2.46
C SER A 34 2.18 0.35 -3.68
N TRP A 35 1.88 -0.75 -4.35
CA TRP A 35 1.07 -0.76 -5.56
C TRP A 35 0.19 -2.01 -5.68
N ASN A 36 -1.12 -1.84 -5.65
CA ASN A 36 -2.03 -2.88 -6.10
C ASN A 36 -1.97 -2.95 -7.63
N VAL A 37 -1.43 -4.06 -8.15
CA VAL A 37 -1.16 -4.23 -9.60
C VAL A 37 -2.32 -4.88 -10.35
N ASN A 38 -3.38 -5.30 -9.66
CA ASN A 38 -4.56 -5.96 -10.23
C ASN A 38 -4.20 -7.07 -11.23
N GLY A 39 -3.27 -7.93 -10.82
CA GLY A 39 -2.68 -9.00 -11.63
C GLY A 39 -1.33 -8.62 -12.23
N LEU A 40 -0.25 -9.13 -11.60
CA LEU A 40 1.11 -8.74 -11.95
C LEU A 40 1.48 -9.08 -13.40
N ARG A 41 1.05 -10.24 -13.93
CA ARG A 41 1.31 -10.61 -15.34
C ARG A 41 0.75 -9.57 -16.32
N ALA A 42 -0.47 -9.10 -16.07
CA ALA A 42 -1.10 -8.08 -16.91
C ALA A 42 -0.39 -6.72 -16.78
N CYS A 43 0.04 -6.35 -15.58
CA CYS A 43 0.80 -5.13 -15.32
C CYS A 43 2.20 -5.18 -15.96
N MET A 44 2.89 -6.33 -15.91
CA MET A 44 4.18 -6.55 -16.59
C MET A 44 4.08 -6.38 -18.10
N GLY A 45 2.99 -6.82 -18.72
CA GLY A 45 2.74 -6.61 -20.15
C GLY A 45 2.51 -5.14 -20.53
N LYS A 46 2.41 -4.24 -19.56
CA LYS A 46 2.24 -2.80 -19.76
C LYS A 46 3.52 -2.03 -19.43
N ASN A 47 3.75 -1.73 -18.15
CA ASN A 47 4.83 -0.83 -17.73
C ASN A 47 5.44 -1.17 -16.35
N PHE A 48 5.11 -2.30 -15.73
CA PHE A 48 5.56 -2.62 -14.36
C PHE A 48 7.07 -2.48 -14.18
N LEU A 49 7.88 -3.10 -15.05
CA LEU A 49 9.33 -3.07 -14.91
C LEU A 49 9.94 -1.67 -15.08
N GLU A 50 9.34 -0.85 -15.94
CA GLU A 50 9.74 0.55 -16.13
C GLU A 50 9.43 1.36 -14.86
N VAL A 51 8.21 1.25 -14.34
CA VAL A 51 7.78 1.91 -13.10
C VAL A 51 8.67 1.47 -11.93
N PHE A 52 8.89 0.16 -11.77
CA PHE A 52 9.74 -0.39 -10.73
C PHE A 52 11.16 0.19 -10.75
N ARG A 53 11.78 0.24 -11.93
CA ARG A 53 13.15 0.78 -12.09
C ARG A 53 13.21 2.28 -11.84
N ASN A 54 12.21 3.03 -12.28
CA ASN A 54 12.19 4.48 -12.15
C ASN A 54 11.99 4.93 -10.69
N PHE A 55 11.25 4.18 -9.90
CA PHE A 55 11.13 4.47 -8.46
C PHE A 55 12.45 4.22 -7.71
N ASP A 56 13.22 3.22 -8.12
CA ASP A 56 14.48 2.86 -7.49
C ASP A 56 14.36 2.75 -5.94
N ALA A 57 13.26 2.15 -5.48
CA ALA A 57 12.86 2.12 -4.08
C ALA A 57 13.62 1.05 -3.29
N ASP A 58 13.81 1.26 -1.98
CA ASP A 58 14.36 0.25 -1.07
C ASP A 58 13.39 -0.91 -0.87
N PHE A 59 12.08 -0.59 -0.84
CA PHE A 59 10.98 -1.53 -0.69
C PHE A 59 9.90 -1.28 -1.74
N PHE A 60 9.49 -2.31 -2.45
CA PHE A 60 8.40 -2.24 -3.40
C PHE A 60 7.38 -3.34 -3.07
N CYS A 61 6.26 -2.95 -2.50
CA CYS A 61 5.21 -3.84 -2.02
C CYS A 61 4.09 -3.94 -3.05
N LEU A 62 3.64 -5.16 -3.31
CA LEU A 62 2.60 -5.45 -4.30
C LEU A 62 1.39 -6.10 -3.65
N GLN A 63 0.21 -5.70 -4.08
CA GLN A 63 -1.03 -6.34 -3.72
C GLN A 63 -1.75 -6.81 -4.97
N GLU A 64 -2.60 -7.83 -4.78
CA GLU A 64 -3.40 -8.43 -5.85
C GLU A 64 -2.55 -8.94 -7.02
N THR A 65 -1.48 -9.68 -6.69
CA THR A 65 -0.56 -10.24 -7.69
C THR A 65 -1.23 -11.27 -8.58
N LYS A 66 -2.27 -11.98 -8.07
CA LYS A 66 -3.05 -13.03 -8.76
C LYS A 66 -2.18 -14.16 -9.31
N LEU A 67 -1.07 -14.45 -8.64
CA LEU A 67 -0.09 -15.46 -9.04
C LEU A 67 -0.16 -16.72 -8.17
N GLN A 68 0.42 -17.76 -8.72
CA GLN A 68 0.86 -18.95 -8.01
C GLN A 68 2.36 -19.12 -8.19
N GLU A 69 3.00 -19.89 -7.32
CA GLU A 69 4.42 -20.17 -7.39
C GLU A 69 4.82 -20.70 -8.78
N GLY A 70 5.95 -20.20 -9.30
CA GLY A 70 6.51 -20.61 -10.59
C GLY A 70 5.80 -20.05 -11.83
N GLN A 71 4.76 -19.22 -11.70
CA GLN A 71 4.07 -18.66 -12.87
C GLN A 71 4.80 -17.50 -13.55
N ILE A 72 5.73 -16.86 -12.87
CA ILE A 72 6.60 -15.82 -13.43
C ILE A 72 8.01 -16.00 -12.89
N SER A 73 8.99 -15.47 -13.63
CA SER A 73 10.35 -15.23 -13.16
C SER A 73 10.63 -13.74 -13.29
N LEU A 74 10.96 -13.07 -12.18
CA LEU A 74 11.35 -11.68 -12.16
C LEU A 74 12.85 -11.60 -11.87
N GLU A 75 13.61 -11.16 -12.86
CA GLU A 75 15.02 -10.85 -12.68
C GLU A 75 15.17 -9.39 -12.24
N LEU A 76 15.35 -9.19 -10.94
CA LEU A 76 15.51 -7.88 -10.30
C LEU A 76 16.83 -7.86 -9.53
N PRO A 77 17.98 -7.60 -10.20
CA PRO A 77 19.27 -7.61 -9.57
C PRO A 77 19.32 -6.67 -8.35
N GLY A 78 19.81 -7.19 -7.21
CA GLY A 78 19.90 -6.44 -5.96
C GLY A 78 18.63 -6.41 -5.14
N TYR A 79 17.58 -7.15 -5.53
CA TYR A 79 16.36 -7.28 -4.75
C TYR A 79 16.09 -8.73 -4.37
N GLU A 80 15.79 -8.94 -3.10
CA GLU A 80 15.15 -10.16 -2.60
C GLU A 80 13.64 -10.06 -2.79
N GLN A 81 12.97 -11.22 -2.94
CA GLN A 81 11.57 -11.28 -3.28
C GLN A 81 10.85 -12.22 -2.33
N TYR A 82 9.81 -11.74 -1.69
CA TYR A 82 8.97 -12.50 -0.77
C TYR A 82 7.54 -12.50 -1.28
N TRP A 83 6.94 -13.69 -1.38
CA TRP A 83 5.64 -13.90 -2.00
C TRP A 83 4.69 -14.62 -1.04
N ASN A 84 3.44 -14.19 -1.02
CA ASN A 84 2.36 -14.89 -0.34
C ASN A 84 1.22 -15.10 -1.34
N TYR A 85 0.97 -16.37 -1.67
CA TYR A 85 -0.02 -16.77 -2.67
C TYR A 85 -1.33 -17.18 -2.01
N ALA A 86 -2.47 -16.87 -2.63
CA ALA A 86 -3.74 -17.42 -2.22
C ALA A 86 -3.85 -18.91 -2.63
N GLU A 87 -4.56 -19.71 -1.84
CA GLU A 87 -4.91 -21.08 -2.23
C GLU A 87 -5.73 -21.09 -3.53
N LYS A 88 -6.63 -20.12 -3.68
CA LYS A 88 -7.43 -19.95 -4.90
C LYS A 88 -6.58 -19.31 -6.00
N LYS A 89 -6.44 -20.05 -7.12
CA LYS A 89 -5.68 -19.62 -8.30
C LYS A 89 -6.26 -18.34 -8.92
N GLY A 90 -5.37 -17.42 -9.33
CA GLY A 90 -5.76 -16.18 -10.01
C GLY A 90 -6.48 -15.16 -9.11
N TYR A 91 -6.30 -15.24 -7.80
CA TYR A 91 -6.98 -14.43 -6.81
C TYR A 91 -6.01 -13.88 -5.77
N SER A 92 -6.25 -12.65 -5.27
CA SER A 92 -5.47 -12.04 -4.18
C SER A 92 -3.95 -12.14 -4.37
N GLY A 93 -3.21 -12.43 -3.32
CA GLY A 93 -1.75 -12.56 -3.32
C GLY A 93 -1.02 -11.24 -3.12
N THR A 94 0.06 -11.28 -2.33
CA THR A 94 0.92 -10.14 -2.04
C THR A 94 2.38 -10.48 -2.31
N ALA A 95 3.22 -9.45 -2.51
CA ALA A 95 4.66 -9.62 -2.61
C ALA A 95 5.40 -8.42 -2.04
N VAL A 96 6.62 -8.64 -1.58
CA VAL A 96 7.57 -7.58 -1.22
C VAL A 96 8.88 -7.82 -1.96
N LEU A 97 9.33 -6.80 -2.68
CA LEU A 97 10.62 -6.73 -3.35
C LEU A 97 11.49 -5.77 -2.55
N THR A 98 12.62 -6.22 -2.02
CA THR A 98 13.42 -5.42 -1.09
C THR A 98 14.92 -5.52 -1.37
N ARG A 99 15.64 -4.42 -1.18
CA ARG A 99 17.10 -4.36 -1.19
C ARG A 99 17.73 -4.75 0.14
N ARG A 100 16.93 -4.94 1.18
CA ARG A 100 17.40 -5.24 2.53
C ARG A 100 16.95 -6.62 2.94
N THR A 101 17.87 -7.46 3.35
CA THR A 101 17.56 -8.78 3.91
C THR A 101 16.87 -8.63 5.27
N PRO A 102 15.65 -9.12 5.46
CA PRO A 102 14.99 -9.09 6.77
C PRO A 102 15.57 -10.14 7.72
N GLU A 103 15.44 -9.90 9.02
CA GLU A 103 15.79 -10.88 10.07
C GLU A 103 14.80 -12.06 10.07
N SER A 104 13.54 -11.78 9.80
CA SER A 104 12.46 -12.79 9.75
C SER A 104 11.39 -12.41 8.74
N VAL A 105 10.68 -13.41 8.23
CA VAL A 105 9.56 -13.26 7.31
C VAL A 105 8.36 -14.04 7.84
N PHE A 106 7.21 -13.37 7.94
CA PHE A 106 5.95 -13.99 8.35
C PHE A 106 4.92 -13.84 7.24
N LEU A 107 4.23 -14.92 6.91
CA LEU A 107 3.12 -14.94 5.95
C LEU A 107 1.81 -15.11 6.69
N GLY A 108 0.87 -14.17 6.45
CA GLY A 108 -0.40 -14.12 7.17
C GLY A 108 -0.32 -13.38 8.50
N ILE A 109 -1.34 -13.54 9.32
CA ILE A 109 -1.49 -12.93 10.66
C ILE A 109 -1.55 -13.98 11.78
N GLY A 110 -1.35 -15.26 11.45
CA GLY A 110 -1.39 -16.38 12.39
C GLY A 110 -2.80 -16.88 12.69
N VAL A 111 -3.79 -16.55 11.87
CA VAL A 111 -5.17 -17.03 11.95
C VAL A 111 -5.49 -17.81 10.68
N GLU A 112 -5.59 -19.14 10.79
CA GLU A 112 -5.71 -20.05 9.64
C GLU A 112 -6.82 -19.63 8.65
N GLU A 113 -7.99 -19.24 9.14
CA GLU A 113 -9.11 -18.80 8.31
C GLU A 113 -8.78 -17.56 7.49
N HIS A 114 -7.93 -16.67 8.02
CA HIS A 114 -7.55 -15.39 7.39
C HIS A 114 -6.32 -15.49 6.50
N ASP A 115 -5.52 -16.54 6.64
CA ASP A 115 -4.22 -16.66 5.98
C ASP A 115 -4.27 -17.39 4.63
N ARG A 116 -5.41 -18.00 4.27
CA ARG A 116 -5.59 -18.77 3.02
C ARG A 116 -5.59 -17.95 1.73
N GLU A 117 -5.78 -16.64 1.85
CA GLU A 117 -5.92 -15.75 0.68
C GLU A 117 -4.64 -14.96 0.35
N GLY A 118 -3.49 -15.26 1.00
CA GLY A 118 -2.20 -14.64 0.69
C GLY A 118 -2.18 -13.12 0.83
N ARG A 119 -2.80 -12.59 1.90
CA ARG A 119 -3.11 -11.15 2.06
C ARG A 119 -2.05 -10.35 2.77
N VAL A 120 -1.21 -10.98 3.60
CA VAL A 120 -0.27 -10.27 4.47
C VAL A 120 1.12 -10.89 4.39
N ILE A 121 2.13 -10.04 4.24
CA ILE A 121 3.56 -10.38 4.45
C ILE A 121 4.10 -9.39 5.47
N THR A 122 4.78 -9.90 6.50
CA THR A 122 5.52 -9.09 7.45
C THR A 122 7.01 -9.40 7.32
N LEU A 123 7.80 -8.38 7.10
CA LEU A 123 9.27 -8.44 7.16
C LEU A 123 9.75 -7.78 8.44
N GLU A 124 10.57 -8.50 9.21
CA GLU A 124 11.17 -7.98 10.44
C GLU A 124 12.56 -7.44 10.15
N TYR A 125 12.82 -6.24 10.63
CA TYR A 125 14.13 -5.59 10.64
C TYR A 125 14.53 -5.23 12.08
N PRO A 126 15.80 -4.90 12.36
CA PRO A 126 16.24 -4.57 13.72
C PRO A 126 15.38 -3.51 14.41
N ASP A 127 14.99 -2.46 13.68
CA ASP A 127 14.34 -1.27 14.24
C ASP A 127 12.85 -1.16 13.93
N PHE A 128 12.31 -1.95 12.97
CA PHE A 128 10.92 -1.88 12.57
C PHE A 128 10.41 -3.17 11.92
N TYR A 129 9.08 -3.29 11.83
CA TYR A 129 8.38 -4.23 10.97
C TYR A 129 7.84 -3.52 9.73
N LEU A 130 7.98 -4.13 8.55
CA LEU A 130 7.26 -3.74 7.34
C LEU A 130 6.16 -4.76 7.05
N VAL A 131 4.93 -4.30 7.01
CA VAL A 131 3.74 -5.13 6.74
C VAL A 131 3.10 -4.67 5.45
N THR A 132 3.04 -5.54 4.43
CA THR A 132 2.18 -5.30 3.27
C THR A 132 0.87 -6.05 3.41
N VAL A 133 -0.23 -5.41 3.01
CA VAL A 133 -1.56 -5.95 3.18
C VAL A 133 -2.45 -5.72 1.97
N TYR A 134 -3.29 -6.71 1.66
CA TYR A 134 -4.44 -6.61 0.77
C TYR A 134 -5.70 -6.97 1.55
N THR A 135 -6.37 -5.97 2.12
CA THR A 135 -7.57 -6.16 2.94
C THR A 135 -8.71 -6.80 2.12
N PRO A 136 -9.47 -7.76 2.67
CA PRO A 136 -10.63 -8.30 1.98
C PRO A 136 -11.61 -7.20 1.56
N ASN A 137 -12.08 -7.23 0.33
CA ASN A 137 -13.16 -6.37 -0.13
C ASN A 137 -14.51 -6.91 0.37
N ALA A 138 -15.40 -6.03 0.83
CA ALA A 138 -16.76 -6.42 1.26
C ALA A 138 -17.65 -6.94 0.12
N GLN A 139 -17.23 -6.74 -1.12
CA GLN A 139 -17.87 -7.12 -2.38
C GLN A 139 -19.20 -6.40 -2.64
N ARG A 140 -19.71 -6.59 -3.85
CA ARG A 140 -21.00 -6.05 -4.23
C ARG A 140 -22.09 -6.58 -3.30
N GLU A 141 -23.06 -5.72 -2.97
CA GLU A 141 -24.16 -6.03 -2.03
C GLU A 141 -23.66 -6.43 -0.62
N LEU A 142 -22.39 -6.12 -0.30
CA LEU A 142 -21.77 -6.32 1.00
C LEU A 142 -21.76 -7.80 1.47
N THR A 143 -21.71 -8.74 0.51
CA THR A 143 -21.82 -10.18 0.79
C THR A 143 -20.70 -10.73 1.66
N ARG A 144 -19.56 -10.02 1.76
CA ARG A 144 -18.42 -10.38 2.63
C ARG A 144 -18.18 -9.37 3.77
N LEU A 145 -19.12 -8.48 4.05
CA LEU A 145 -18.89 -7.43 5.06
C LEU A 145 -18.64 -8.03 6.45
N ASP A 146 -19.43 -9.01 6.88
CA ASP A 146 -19.28 -9.63 8.21
C ASP A 146 -17.91 -10.31 8.37
N TYR A 147 -17.46 -11.05 7.34
CA TYR A 147 -16.12 -11.65 7.31
C TYR A 147 -15.04 -10.56 7.39
N ARG A 148 -15.19 -9.49 6.60
CA ARG A 148 -14.24 -8.38 6.61
C ARG A 148 -14.14 -7.72 7.99
N MET A 149 -15.25 -7.54 8.68
CA MET A 149 -15.25 -6.95 10.03
C MET A 149 -14.46 -7.79 11.04
N GLN A 150 -14.56 -9.11 10.96
CA GLN A 150 -13.77 -10.03 11.80
C GLN A 150 -12.29 -10.01 11.41
N TRP A 151 -12.00 -10.03 10.11
CA TRP A 151 -10.64 -9.96 9.59
C TRP A 151 -9.92 -8.68 10.01
N GLU A 152 -10.60 -7.52 9.95
CA GLU A 152 -10.02 -6.24 10.35
C GLU A 152 -9.74 -6.14 11.86
N ASP A 153 -10.57 -6.76 12.70
CA ASP A 153 -10.28 -6.86 14.14
C ASP A 153 -9.01 -7.69 14.39
N ALA A 154 -8.93 -8.88 13.76
CA ALA A 154 -7.76 -9.75 13.88
C ALA A 154 -6.48 -9.07 13.34
N PHE A 155 -6.59 -8.33 12.23
CA PHE A 155 -5.47 -7.61 11.64
C PHE A 155 -5.01 -6.44 12.54
N ARG A 156 -5.94 -5.66 13.11
CA ARG A 156 -5.60 -4.62 14.09
C ARG A 156 -4.88 -5.21 15.30
N ASP A 157 -5.39 -6.30 15.87
CA ASP A 157 -4.78 -6.96 17.02
C ASP A 157 -3.39 -7.52 16.70
N TYR A 158 -3.19 -8.05 15.49
CA TYR A 158 -1.89 -8.44 14.97
C TYR A 158 -0.92 -7.25 14.90
N LEU A 159 -1.32 -6.14 14.31
CA LEU A 159 -0.48 -4.94 14.17
C LEU A 159 -0.13 -4.31 15.53
N THR A 160 -1.07 -4.25 16.45
CA THR A 160 -0.82 -3.73 17.80
C THR A 160 0.16 -4.62 18.57
N GLY A 161 0.07 -5.94 18.42
CA GLY A 161 1.03 -6.88 19.01
C GLY A 161 2.45 -6.75 18.43
N LEU A 162 2.60 -6.35 17.16
CA LEU A 162 3.90 -5.99 16.58
C LEU A 162 4.39 -4.65 17.13
N ALA A 163 3.51 -3.65 17.24
CA ALA A 163 3.84 -2.30 17.68
C ALA A 163 4.28 -2.25 19.16
N GLU A 164 3.88 -3.21 19.98
CA GLU A 164 4.39 -3.38 21.35
C GLU A 164 5.89 -3.74 21.41
N LYS A 165 6.44 -4.30 20.33
CA LYS A 165 7.83 -4.77 20.28
C LYS A 165 8.76 -3.73 19.63
N LYS A 166 8.39 -3.20 18.48
CA LYS A 166 9.14 -2.18 17.74
C LYS A 166 8.21 -1.42 16.77
N GLY A 167 8.69 -0.37 16.15
CA GLY A 167 7.91 0.41 15.18
C GLY A 167 7.36 -0.43 14.03
N VAL A 168 6.19 -0.07 13.52
CA VAL A 168 5.52 -0.77 12.41
C VAL A 168 5.21 0.21 11.28
N ILE A 169 5.56 -0.19 10.06
CA ILE A 169 5.15 0.47 8.82
C ILE A 169 4.22 -0.49 8.09
N VAL A 170 2.98 -0.07 7.86
CA VAL A 170 1.98 -0.85 7.13
C VAL A 170 1.73 -0.20 5.78
N CYS A 171 1.67 -0.97 4.72
CA CYS A 171 1.29 -0.46 3.41
C CYS A 171 0.37 -1.42 2.67
N GLY A 172 -0.43 -0.88 1.78
CA GLY A 172 -1.24 -1.68 0.86
C GLY A 172 -2.61 -1.12 0.59
N ASP A 173 -3.40 -1.95 -0.08
CA ASP A 173 -4.79 -1.68 -0.38
C ASP A 173 -5.65 -2.09 0.83
N LEU A 174 -6.13 -1.09 1.57
CA LEU A 174 -7.02 -1.29 2.72
C LEU A 174 -8.49 -1.37 2.32
N ASN A 175 -8.81 -1.26 1.03
CA ASN A 175 -10.17 -1.37 0.50
C ASN A 175 -11.20 -0.49 1.23
N VAL A 176 -10.77 0.67 1.77
CA VAL A 176 -11.63 1.64 2.44
C VAL A 176 -11.18 3.06 2.19
N ALA A 177 -12.11 3.94 1.80
CA ALA A 177 -11.92 5.38 1.89
C ALA A 177 -12.34 5.82 3.30
N HIS A 178 -11.41 6.35 4.11
CA HIS A 178 -11.68 6.59 5.53
C HIS A 178 -12.66 7.75 5.75
N ARG A 179 -12.37 8.91 5.13
CA ARG A 179 -13.15 10.14 5.29
C ARG A 179 -13.84 10.53 3.99
N GLU A 180 -14.81 11.45 4.07
CA GLU A 180 -15.51 11.96 2.87
C GLU A 180 -14.58 12.62 1.85
N ILE A 181 -13.47 13.19 2.29
CA ILE A 181 -12.43 13.76 1.43
C ILE A 181 -11.65 12.69 0.64
N ASP A 182 -11.73 11.42 1.05
CA ASP A 182 -10.96 10.31 0.47
C ASP A 182 -11.64 9.66 -0.75
N LEU A 183 -12.81 10.15 -1.15
CA LEU A 183 -13.47 9.68 -2.38
C LEU A 183 -14.28 10.76 -3.04
N LYS A 184 -14.50 10.57 -4.34
CA LYS A 184 -15.47 11.38 -5.10
C LYS A 184 -16.91 10.91 -4.80
N ASN A 185 -17.82 11.86 -4.63
CA ASN A 185 -19.26 11.60 -4.41
C ASN A 185 -19.57 10.78 -3.12
N PRO A 186 -19.11 11.19 -1.92
CA PRO A 186 -19.30 10.42 -0.70
C PRO A 186 -20.77 10.11 -0.38
N LYS A 187 -21.68 11.05 -0.62
CA LYS A 187 -23.11 10.88 -0.31
C LYS A 187 -23.75 9.71 -1.03
N THR A 188 -23.38 9.47 -2.29
CA THR A 188 -23.96 8.37 -3.09
C THR A 188 -23.26 7.03 -2.85
N ASN A 189 -22.10 7.04 -2.21
CA ASN A 189 -21.29 5.84 -1.96
C ASN A 189 -21.36 5.32 -0.51
N ARG A 190 -22.10 5.97 0.38
CA ARG A 190 -22.08 5.68 1.83
C ARG A 190 -22.39 4.22 2.20
N ASN A 191 -23.15 3.52 1.37
CA ASN A 191 -23.50 2.12 1.59
C ASN A 191 -22.83 1.15 0.60
N ASN A 192 -21.83 1.62 -0.13
CA ASN A 192 -21.06 0.79 -1.04
C ASN A 192 -19.84 0.21 -0.34
N ALA A 193 -19.39 -0.98 -0.79
CA ALA A 193 -18.15 -1.59 -0.35
C ALA A 193 -16.99 -0.60 -0.44
N GLY A 194 -16.20 -0.50 0.62
CA GLY A 194 -15.10 0.46 0.76
C GLY A 194 -15.50 1.82 1.35
N PHE A 195 -16.81 2.07 1.61
CA PHE A 195 -17.27 3.31 2.25
C PHE A 195 -18.50 3.13 3.15
N THR A 196 -18.73 1.93 3.65
CA THR A 196 -19.75 1.71 4.69
C THR A 196 -19.30 2.31 6.02
N ASP A 197 -20.25 2.66 6.88
CA ASP A 197 -19.93 3.19 8.20
C ASP A 197 -19.11 2.18 9.03
N GLN A 198 -19.35 0.86 8.86
CA GLN A 198 -18.62 -0.21 9.52
C GLN A 198 -17.15 -0.27 9.09
N GLU A 199 -16.87 -0.23 7.79
CA GLU A 199 -15.50 -0.24 7.26
C GLU A 199 -14.72 1.00 7.70
N ARG A 200 -15.35 2.16 7.67
CA ARG A 200 -14.76 3.43 8.13
C ARG A 200 -14.49 3.43 9.65
N ASP A 201 -15.39 2.87 10.45
CA ASP A 201 -15.19 2.71 11.90
C ASP A 201 -14.00 1.80 12.19
N LYS A 202 -13.84 0.68 11.46
CA LYS A 202 -12.66 -0.19 11.60
C LYS A 202 -11.36 0.56 11.29
N MET A 203 -11.34 1.36 10.22
CA MET A 203 -10.17 2.20 9.90
C MET A 203 -9.90 3.22 11.02
N THR A 204 -10.93 3.87 11.56
CA THR A 204 -10.80 4.78 12.71
C THR A 204 -10.19 4.06 13.91
N ARG A 205 -10.71 2.87 14.27
CA ARG A 205 -10.17 2.07 15.39
C ARG A 205 -8.72 1.64 15.17
N LEU A 206 -8.35 1.32 13.93
CA LEU A 206 -6.96 1.00 13.59
C LEU A 206 -6.05 2.21 13.83
N LEU A 207 -6.44 3.40 13.36
CA LEU A 207 -5.67 4.62 13.60
C LEU A 207 -5.62 4.97 15.10
N ASP A 208 -6.73 4.89 15.81
CA ASP A 208 -6.82 5.16 17.25
C ASP A 208 -6.00 4.17 18.09
N SER A 209 -5.65 3.00 17.54
CA SER A 209 -4.77 2.03 18.21
C SER A 209 -3.28 2.38 18.13
N GLY A 210 -2.93 3.57 17.65
CA GLY A 210 -1.57 4.09 17.63
C GLY A 210 -0.90 4.11 16.25
N PHE A 211 -1.70 4.25 15.19
CA PHE A 211 -1.21 4.39 13.82
C PHE A 211 -1.58 5.75 13.21
N VAL A 212 -0.71 6.24 12.35
CA VAL A 212 -0.86 7.52 11.64
C VAL A 212 -0.99 7.25 10.14
N ASP A 213 -2.01 7.82 9.51
CA ASP A 213 -2.12 7.88 8.05
C ASP A 213 -1.08 8.88 7.52
N SER A 214 -0.01 8.37 6.91
CA SER A 214 1.12 9.18 6.46
C SER A 214 0.74 10.25 5.45
N TYR A 215 -0.15 9.92 4.50
CA TYR A 215 -0.60 10.91 3.53
C TYR A 215 -1.39 12.04 4.19
N ARG A 216 -2.32 11.73 5.10
CA ARG A 216 -3.10 12.75 5.82
C ARG A 216 -2.30 13.50 6.87
N TRP A 217 -1.18 12.95 7.32
CA TRP A 217 -0.21 13.69 8.15
C TRP A 217 0.42 14.85 7.39
N PHE A 218 0.87 14.65 6.16
CA PHE A 218 1.47 15.71 5.34
C PHE A 218 0.43 16.58 4.62
N TYR A 219 -0.70 15.99 4.22
CA TYR A 219 -1.71 16.62 3.38
C TYR A 219 -3.12 16.46 3.98
N PRO A 220 -3.40 17.08 5.16
CA PRO A 220 -4.63 16.83 5.91
C PRO A 220 -5.92 17.18 5.15
N ASP A 221 -5.87 18.23 4.32
CA ASP A 221 -7.02 18.84 3.66
C ASP A 221 -6.97 18.79 2.13
N THR A 222 -6.02 18.04 1.55
CA THR A 222 -5.90 17.91 0.10
C THR A 222 -7.03 17.09 -0.47
N GLU A 223 -7.90 17.74 -1.24
CA GLU A 223 -9.00 17.11 -1.98
C GLU A 223 -8.52 16.49 -3.30
N GLY A 224 -9.29 15.49 -3.79
CA GLY A 224 -9.05 14.89 -5.11
C GLY A 224 -7.81 14.02 -5.21
N ALA A 225 -7.16 13.73 -4.08
CA ALA A 225 -6.03 12.82 -3.99
C ALA A 225 -6.53 11.38 -3.85
N TYR A 226 -6.53 10.66 -4.96
CA TYR A 226 -7.04 9.29 -5.03
C TYR A 226 -6.00 8.33 -5.54
N SER A 227 -6.12 7.06 -5.15
CA SER A 227 -5.21 5.99 -5.53
C SER A 227 -5.85 4.92 -6.41
N TRP A 228 -7.17 4.88 -6.49
CA TRP A 228 -7.94 3.93 -7.28
C TRP A 228 -9.06 4.59 -8.08
N TRP A 229 -9.32 4.07 -9.30
CA TRP A 229 -10.42 4.50 -10.18
C TRP A 229 -11.02 3.29 -10.89
N SER A 230 -12.35 3.20 -10.89
CA SER A 230 -13.03 2.20 -11.69
C SER A 230 -12.64 2.29 -13.18
N TYR A 231 -12.50 1.16 -13.85
CA TYR A 231 -12.33 1.14 -15.31
C TYR A 231 -13.56 1.67 -16.07
N GLN A 232 -14.70 1.77 -15.40
CA GLN A 232 -15.95 2.21 -16.03
C GLN A 232 -16.03 3.74 -16.13
N PHE A 233 -16.76 4.24 -17.12
CA PHE A 233 -17.14 5.64 -17.28
C PHE A 233 -15.96 6.63 -17.34
N ARG A 234 -14.78 6.20 -17.76
CA ARG A 234 -13.57 7.04 -17.77
C ARG A 234 -13.29 7.70 -16.41
N ALA A 235 -13.48 6.94 -15.34
CA ALA A 235 -13.41 7.48 -13.98
C ALA A 235 -12.06 8.15 -13.69
N ARG A 236 -10.94 7.58 -14.18
CA ARG A 236 -9.60 8.14 -13.96
C ARG A 236 -9.40 9.46 -14.68
N GLU A 237 -9.86 9.60 -15.93
CA GLU A 237 -9.78 10.86 -16.68
C GLU A 237 -10.58 12.00 -16.02
N ARG A 238 -11.67 11.66 -15.34
CA ARG A 238 -12.54 12.61 -14.62
C ARG A 238 -12.12 12.80 -13.16
N ASN A 239 -11.09 12.12 -12.72
CA ASN A 239 -10.69 12.00 -11.32
C ASN A 239 -11.87 11.62 -10.40
N THR A 240 -12.69 10.68 -10.82
CA THR A 240 -13.76 10.11 -10.00
C THR A 240 -13.21 8.87 -9.30
N GLY A 241 -12.35 9.11 -8.32
CA GLY A 241 -11.55 8.09 -7.65
C GLY A 241 -11.80 7.99 -6.16
N TRP A 242 -11.06 7.07 -5.55
CA TRP A 242 -11.06 6.76 -4.13
C TRP A 242 -9.61 6.63 -3.66
N ARG A 243 -9.30 7.08 -2.46
CA ARG A 243 -8.02 6.82 -1.78
C ARG A 243 -8.22 5.62 -0.87
N ILE A 244 -7.75 4.47 -1.29
CA ILE A 244 -7.90 3.19 -0.60
C ILE A 244 -6.57 2.46 -0.39
N ASP A 245 -5.49 2.98 -0.98
CA ASP A 245 -4.12 2.53 -0.76
C ASP A 245 -3.44 3.48 0.24
N TYR A 246 -2.75 2.91 1.22
CA TYR A 246 -2.21 3.66 2.36
C TYR A 246 -0.78 3.26 2.69
N PHE A 247 -0.07 4.17 3.33
CA PHE A 247 0.98 3.90 4.29
C PHE A 247 0.50 4.35 5.67
N LEU A 248 0.44 3.41 6.62
CA LEU A 248 0.20 3.69 8.04
C LEU A 248 1.50 3.45 8.80
N VAL A 249 1.81 4.35 9.70
CA VAL A 249 3.04 4.28 10.48
C VAL A 249 2.67 4.31 11.96
N SER A 250 3.23 3.41 12.77
CA SER A 250 3.02 3.47 14.22
C SER A 250 3.50 4.81 14.79
N GLU A 251 2.83 5.30 15.81
CA GLU A 251 3.10 6.60 16.45
C GLU A 251 4.58 6.76 16.86
N SER A 252 5.23 5.66 17.26
CA SER A 252 6.67 5.65 17.61
C SER A 252 7.62 6.02 16.47
N LEU A 253 7.18 5.84 15.21
CA LEU A 253 7.96 6.17 14.01
C LEU A 253 7.48 7.47 13.32
N ARG A 254 6.44 8.13 13.83
CA ARG A 254 5.81 9.29 13.18
C ARG A 254 6.82 10.39 12.81
N GLU A 255 7.70 10.75 13.74
CA GLU A 255 8.71 11.80 13.53
C GLU A 255 9.85 11.37 12.57
N ARG A 256 9.84 10.12 12.11
CA ARG A 256 10.76 9.59 11.11
C ARG A 256 10.21 9.67 9.68
N MET A 257 8.97 10.07 9.51
CA MET A 257 8.39 10.30 8.18
C MET A 257 8.94 11.60 7.59
N GLU A 258 9.48 11.53 6.36
CA GLU A 258 10.02 12.68 5.62
C GLU A 258 9.09 13.12 4.47
N GLY A 259 8.23 12.22 3.98
CA GLY A 259 7.29 12.53 2.92
C GLY A 259 6.36 11.37 2.59
N ALA A 260 5.23 11.71 1.96
CA ALA A 260 4.28 10.74 1.42
C ALA A 260 3.77 11.20 0.06
N GLY A 261 3.47 10.26 -0.85
CA GLY A 261 3.03 10.58 -2.21
C GLY A 261 1.95 9.65 -2.74
N ILE A 262 1.18 10.15 -3.71
CA ILE A 262 0.23 9.38 -4.52
C ILE A 262 0.55 9.69 -5.99
N HIS A 263 1.00 8.68 -6.75
CA HIS A 263 1.47 8.84 -8.12
C HIS A 263 0.35 8.61 -9.14
N SER A 264 -0.69 9.42 -9.10
CA SER A 264 -1.93 9.27 -9.89
C SER A 264 -1.72 9.24 -11.40
N GLN A 265 -0.61 9.80 -11.90
CA GLN A 265 -0.21 9.82 -13.31
C GLN A 265 0.33 8.46 -13.80
N ILE A 266 0.74 7.57 -12.90
CA ILE A 266 1.28 6.25 -13.27
C ILE A 266 0.13 5.31 -13.60
N LEU A 267 0.14 4.82 -14.84
CA LEU A 267 -0.84 3.86 -15.35
C LEU A 267 -0.31 2.43 -15.21
N GLY A 268 -1.10 1.44 -15.61
CA GLY A 268 -0.72 0.01 -15.58
C GLY A 268 -1.71 -0.84 -14.80
N SER A 269 -2.30 -0.29 -13.77
CA SER A 269 -3.39 -0.85 -12.96
C SER A 269 -4.54 0.17 -12.85
N ASP A 270 -5.66 -0.23 -12.30
CA ASP A 270 -6.74 0.67 -11.83
C ASP A 270 -6.38 1.39 -10.53
N HIS A 271 -5.35 0.94 -9.84
CA HIS A 271 -4.67 1.69 -8.79
C HIS A 271 -3.42 2.39 -9.33
N CYS A 272 -2.95 3.40 -8.62
CA CYS A 272 -1.61 3.98 -8.80
C CYS A 272 -0.71 3.65 -7.61
N PRO A 273 0.61 3.73 -7.77
CA PRO A 273 1.55 3.59 -6.67
C PRO A 273 1.35 4.68 -5.62
N VAL A 274 1.54 4.32 -4.34
CA VAL A 274 1.68 5.26 -3.23
C VAL A 274 3.08 5.14 -2.64
N GLU A 275 3.59 6.24 -2.08
CA GLU A 275 4.97 6.37 -1.61
C GLU A 275 5.02 6.82 -0.16
N LEU A 276 6.01 6.32 0.56
CA LEU A 276 6.46 6.82 1.87
C LEU A 276 7.98 6.96 1.86
N VAL A 277 8.48 8.06 2.38
CA VAL A 277 9.90 8.29 2.65
C VAL A 277 10.12 8.36 4.16
N MET A 278 11.05 7.54 4.66
CA MET A 278 11.36 7.41 6.08
C MET A 278 12.84 7.68 6.34
N ASN A 279 13.15 8.29 7.46
CA ASN A 279 14.50 8.47 7.95
C ASN A 279 14.79 7.49 9.10
N ILE A 280 15.16 6.25 8.73
CA ILE A 280 15.42 5.13 9.67
C ILE A 280 16.80 4.52 9.43
#